data_1f34beb8cd7e3b3db31452d6a2d128ea
#
_entry.id   1f34beb8cd7e3b3db31452d6a2d128ea
#
_cell.length_a   1.000
_cell.length_b   1.000
_cell.length_c   1.000
_cell.angle_alpha   90.00
_cell.angle_beta   90.00
_cell.angle_gamma   90.00
#
_symmetry.space_group_name_H-M   'P 1'
#
loop_
_entity.id
_entity.type
_entity.pdbx_description
1 polymer ?
#
loop_
_entity_poly.entity_id
_entity_poly.type
_entity_poly.pdbx_seq_one_letter_code
_entity_poly.pdbx_strand_id
1 'polypeptide(L)'
;MKNKNLIRAISRDGSACIMACDSTEIVNRAAKIHRTSLTMTAALGRALTATSLMGSMLKNEGNTLTVQFKCDGPCGGICCVSDWQGNVRGYVEKPSVELAPNSLGKLDVGGAVGGGTLYVIR
;
A
#
# COMPACT_ATOMS: atom_id res chain seq x y z
N MET A 1 9.45 0.85 -7.50
CA MET A 1 10.42 1.74 -6.83
C MET A 1 11.01 1.03 -5.62
N LYS A 2 12.31 1.12 -5.44
CA LYS A 2 13.01 0.44 -4.35
C LYS A 2 12.74 1.11 -3.00
N ASN A 3 12.38 0.32 -1.98
CA ASN A 3 12.18 0.84 -0.62
C ASN A 3 13.50 0.82 0.15
N LYS A 4 14.26 1.92 0.04
CA LYS A 4 15.57 2.07 0.69
C LYS A 4 15.48 2.40 2.18
N ASN A 5 14.30 2.83 2.64
CA ASN A 5 14.10 3.31 4.00
C ASN A 5 13.36 2.31 4.88
N LEU A 6 13.63 1.04 4.66
CA LEU A 6 13.03 -0.05 5.41
C LEU A 6 13.99 -0.53 6.48
N ILE A 7 13.50 -0.61 7.71
CA ILE A 7 14.26 -1.14 8.84
C ILE A 7 13.51 -2.30 9.49
N ARG A 8 14.26 -3.16 10.12
CA ARG A 8 13.76 -4.32 10.84
C ARG A 8 14.41 -4.41 12.22
N ALA A 9 13.61 -4.63 13.24
CA ALA A 9 14.09 -4.79 14.61
C ALA A 9 13.46 -6.02 15.24
N ILE A 10 14.23 -6.69 16.08
CA ILE A 10 13.79 -7.89 16.80
C ILE A 10 14.05 -7.64 18.29
N SER A 11 13.09 -8.01 19.14
CA SER A 11 13.27 -7.93 20.59
C SER A 11 14.39 -8.86 21.04
N ARG A 12 14.99 -8.56 22.19
CA ARG A 12 16.12 -9.36 22.72
C ARG A 12 15.76 -10.82 22.93
N ASP A 13 14.54 -11.10 23.37
CA ASP A 13 14.04 -12.46 23.60
C ASP A 13 13.53 -13.14 22.32
N GLY A 14 13.53 -12.44 21.19
CA GLY A 14 13.06 -12.99 19.90
C GLY A 14 11.54 -13.10 19.78
N SER A 15 10.76 -12.63 20.74
CA SER A 15 9.31 -12.79 20.73
C SER A 15 8.56 -11.78 19.84
N ALA A 16 9.20 -10.68 19.48
CA ALA A 16 8.58 -9.65 18.66
C ALA A 16 9.52 -9.17 17.55
N CYS A 17 8.94 -8.93 16.37
CA CYS A 17 9.64 -8.35 15.23
C CYS A 17 8.85 -7.12 14.78
N ILE A 18 9.54 -6.02 14.57
CA ILE A 18 8.95 -4.77 14.09
C ILE A 18 9.62 -4.41 12.77
N MET A 19 8.79 -4.04 11.80
CA MET A 19 9.27 -3.51 10.54
C MET A 19 8.66 -2.14 10.34
N ALA A 20 9.47 -1.21 9.88
CA ALA A 20 9.04 0.15 9.61
C ALA A 20 9.74 0.69 8.36
N CYS A 21 9.06 1.56 7.65
CA CYS A 21 9.66 2.23 6.50
C CYS A 21 9.11 3.64 6.35
N ASP A 22 9.92 4.48 5.72
CA ASP A 22 9.48 5.77 5.20
C ASP A 22 9.19 5.58 3.71
N SER A 23 7.93 5.59 3.33
CA SER A 23 7.46 5.36 1.96
C SER A 23 7.13 6.65 1.21
N THR A 24 7.57 7.81 1.70
CA THR A 24 7.23 9.12 1.12
C THR A 24 7.56 9.19 -0.37
N GLU A 25 8.76 8.79 -0.77
CA GLU A 25 9.17 8.82 -2.18
C GLU A 25 8.36 7.87 -3.05
N ILE A 26 8.06 6.68 -2.53
CA ILE A 26 7.26 5.67 -3.24
C ILE A 26 5.86 6.23 -3.53
N VAL A 27 5.23 6.81 -2.51
CA VAL A 27 3.88 7.36 -2.61
C VAL A 27 3.85 8.57 -3.53
N ASN A 28 4.80 9.48 -3.41
CA ASN A 28 4.89 10.65 -4.28
C ASN A 28 5.06 10.26 -5.75
N ARG A 29 5.88 9.25 -6.02
CA ARG A 29 6.08 8.77 -7.39
C ARG A 29 4.82 8.13 -7.94
N ALA A 30 4.13 7.29 -7.17
CA ALA A 30 2.88 6.68 -7.57
C ALA A 30 1.81 7.75 -7.85
N ALA A 31 1.71 8.76 -7.00
CA ALA A 31 0.77 9.87 -7.20
C ALA A 31 1.02 10.61 -8.50
N LYS A 32 2.28 10.85 -8.85
CA LYS A 32 2.65 11.49 -10.13
C LYS A 32 2.32 10.62 -11.33
N ILE A 33 2.65 9.33 -11.26
CA ILE A 33 2.44 8.40 -12.37
C ILE A 33 0.95 8.21 -12.65
N HIS A 34 0.16 8.00 -11.61
CA HIS A 34 -1.26 7.68 -11.74
C HIS A 34 -2.18 8.90 -11.63
N ARG A 35 -1.64 10.06 -11.31
CA ARG A 35 -2.41 11.31 -11.13
C ARG A 35 -3.56 11.13 -10.14
N THR A 36 -3.23 10.59 -8.99
CA THR A 36 -4.21 10.30 -7.95
C THR A 36 -4.71 11.57 -7.27
N SER A 37 -6.01 11.57 -6.92
CA SER A 37 -6.57 12.56 -6.01
C SER A 37 -5.92 12.44 -4.62
N LEU A 38 -6.16 13.40 -3.74
CA LEU A 38 -5.65 13.33 -2.37
C LEU A 38 -6.16 12.07 -1.66
N THR A 39 -7.44 11.76 -1.80
CA THR A 39 -8.05 10.57 -1.19
C THR A 39 -7.42 9.29 -1.74
N MET A 40 -7.24 9.21 -3.05
CA MET A 40 -6.65 8.03 -3.66
C MET A 40 -5.15 7.92 -3.41
N THR A 41 -4.46 9.03 -3.25
CA THR A 41 -3.06 9.04 -2.82
C THR A 41 -2.92 8.39 -1.43
N ALA A 42 -3.81 8.73 -0.50
CA ALA A 42 -3.81 8.11 0.82
C ALA A 42 -4.12 6.61 0.75
N ALA A 43 -5.13 6.22 -0.02
CA ALA A 43 -5.52 4.81 -0.16
C ALA A 43 -4.41 3.97 -0.81
N LEU A 44 -3.94 4.39 -1.99
CA LEU A 44 -2.89 3.70 -2.71
C LEU A 44 -1.57 3.71 -1.94
N GLY A 45 -1.24 4.83 -1.30
CA GLY A 45 -0.03 4.97 -0.52
C GLY A 45 0.05 4.00 0.64
N ARG A 46 -1.04 3.83 1.38
CA ARG A 46 -1.12 2.85 2.46
C ARG A 46 -1.00 1.42 1.94
N ALA A 47 -1.65 1.11 0.82
CA ALA A 47 -1.55 -0.20 0.19
C ALA A 47 -0.13 -0.51 -0.29
N LEU A 48 0.53 0.44 -0.93
CA LEU A 48 1.91 0.30 -1.39
C LEU A 48 2.86 0.07 -0.21
N THR A 49 2.70 0.84 0.85
CA THR A 49 3.55 0.74 2.05
C THR A 49 3.42 -0.64 2.69
N ALA A 50 2.19 -1.09 2.92
CA ALA A 50 1.94 -2.41 3.49
C ALA A 50 2.49 -3.53 2.60
N THR A 51 2.27 -3.44 1.29
CA THR A 51 2.75 -4.44 0.34
C THR A 51 4.28 -4.51 0.31
N SER A 52 4.95 -3.37 0.34
CA SER A 52 6.42 -3.33 0.42
C SER A 52 6.95 -4.01 1.68
N LEU A 53 6.34 -3.72 2.83
CA LEU A 53 6.71 -4.37 4.09
C LEU A 53 6.49 -5.88 4.03
N MET A 54 5.36 -6.32 3.50
CA MET A 54 5.05 -7.75 3.34
C MET A 54 6.02 -8.43 2.37
N GLY A 55 6.34 -7.78 1.25
CA GLY A 55 7.29 -8.29 0.28
C GLY A 55 8.67 -8.50 0.87
N SER A 56 9.12 -7.58 1.70
CA SER A 56 10.42 -7.66 2.36
C SER A 56 10.55 -8.85 3.33
N MET A 57 9.43 -9.48 3.70
CA MET A 57 9.43 -10.70 4.53
C MET A 57 9.52 -11.98 3.71
N LEU A 58 9.50 -11.91 2.38
CA LEU A 58 9.69 -13.08 1.53
C LEU A 58 11.10 -13.62 1.70
N LYS A 59 11.22 -14.94 1.87
CA LYS A 59 12.49 -15.57 2.22
C LYS A 59 13.37 -15.89 1.02
N ASN A 60 12.78 -16.07 -0.15
CA ASN A 60 13.49 -16.56 -1.32
C ASN A 60 13.64 -15.45 -2.37
N GLU A 61 14.85 -15.35 -2.92
CA GLU A 61 15.11 -14.46 -4.03
C GLU A 61 14.22 -14.80 -5.24
N GLY A 62 13.79 -13.77 -5.94
CA GLY A 62 12.92 -13.93 -7.10
C GLY A 62 11.44 -14.08 -6.76
N ASN A 63 11.08 -14.26 -5.49
CA ASN A 63 9.68 -14.33 -5.10
C ASN A 63 9.02 -12.97 -5.13
N THR A 64 7.74 -12.98 -5.47
CA THR A 64 6.89 -11.79 -5.49
C THR A 64 5.63 -12.01 -4.66
N LEU A 65 5.02 -10.91 -4.26
CA LEU A 65 3.79 -10.91 -3.51
C LEU A 65 2.84 -9.91 -4.15
N THR A 66 1.63 -10.36 -4.44
CA THR A 66 0.55 -9.51 -4.96
C THR A 66 -0.49 -9.30 -3.88
N VAL A 67 -0.85 -8.05 -3.66
CA VAL A 67 -1.95 -7.68 -2.76
C VAL A 67 -3.04 -7.02 -3.58
N GLN A 68 -4.24 -7.58 -3.52
CA GLN A 68 -5.37 -7.16 -4.31
C GLN A 68 -6.55 -6.83 -3.41
N PHE A 69 -7.01 -5.58 -3.48
CA PHE A 69 -8.22 -5.15 -2.80
C PHE A 69 -9.35 -5.12 -3.83
N LYS A 70 -10.30 -6.05 -3.71
CA LYS A 70 -11.53 -6.02 -4.50
C LYS A 70 -12.59 -5.29 -3.69
N CYS A 71 -12.81 -4.03 -4.03
CA CYS A 71 -13.59 -3.09 -3.23
C CYS A 71 -14.95 -2.85 -3.87
N ASP A 72 -15.95 -2.57 -3.03
CA ASP A 72 -17.29 -2.18 -3.48
C ASP A 72 -17.51 -0.66 -3.51
N GLY A 73 -16.52 0.10 -3.06
CA GLY A 73 -16.58 1.56 -3.09
C GLY A 73 -16.26 2.17 -4.44
N PRO A 74 -16.34 3.52 -4.55
CA PRO A 74 -16.13 4.22 -5.82
C PRO A 74 -14.76 4.03 -6.46
N CYS A 75 -13.72 3.70 -5.69
CA CYS A 75 -12.37 3.55 -6.23
C CYS A 75 -12.20 2.32 -7.13
N GLY A 76 -13.11 1.36 -7.06
CA GLY A 76 -13.06 0.12 -7.81
C GLY A 76 -12.19 -0.92 -7.12
N GLY A 77 -10.91 -0.90 -7.35
CA GLY A 77 -9.97 -1.83 -6.73
C GLY A 77 -8.58 -1.26 -6.69
N ILE A 78 -7.74 -1.86 -5.85
CA ILE A 78 -6.33 -1.51 -5.72
C ILE A 78 -5.51 -2.78 -5.87
N CYS A 79 -4.45 -2.72 -6.66
CA CYS A 79 -3.54 -3.85 -6.85
C CYS A 79 -2.11 -3.38 -6.66
N CYS A 80 -1.38 -4.07 -5.83
CA CYS A 80 0.03 -3.79 -5.57
C CYS A 80 0.85 -5.08 -5.65
N VAL A 81 2.08 -4.96 -6.13
CA VAL A 81 3.02 -6.07 -6.23
C VAL A 81 4.34 -5.65 -5.63
N SER A 82 4.89 -6.49 -4.79
CA SER A 82 6.24 -6.31 -4.24
C SER A 82 7.12 -7.50 -4.58
N ASP A 83 8.40 -7.25 -4.77
CA ASP A 83 9.37 -8.32 -4.80
C ASP A 83 9.93 -8.59 -3.39
N TRP A 84 10.87 -9.53 -3.30
CA TRP A 84 11.48 -9.95 -2.04
C TRP A 84 12.37 -8.87 -1.40
N GLN A 85 12.73 -7.82 -2.13
CA GLN A 85 13.50 -6.68 -1.61
C GLN A 85 12.61 -5.51 -1.17
N GLY A 86 11.28 -5.65 -1.25
CA GLY A 86 10.36 -4.58 -0.93
C GLY A 86 10.21 -3.54 -2.05
N ASN A 87 10.73 -3.82 -3.25
CA ASN A 87 10.44 -2.99 -4.42
C ASN A 87 8.98 -3.15 -4.79
N VAL A 88 8.22 -2.08 -4.76
CA VAL A 88 6.77 -2.14 -4.88
C VAL A 88 6.27 -1.26 -6.01
N ARG A 89 5.18 -1.69 -6.63
CA ARG A 89 4.42 -0.92 -7.60
C ARG A 89 2.94 -1.26 -7.44
N GLY A 90 2.08 -0.38 -7.86
CA GLY A 90 0.66 -0.62 -7.78
C GLY A 90 -0.16 0.49 -8.39
N TYR A 91 -1.44 0.25 -8.48
CA TYR A 91 -2.39 1.20 -9.03
C TYR A 91 -3.76 1.07 -8.35
N VAL A 92 -4.56 2.09 -8.50
CA VAL A 92 -5.97 2.09 -8.16
C VAL A 92 -6.77 2.27 -9.45
N GLU A 93 -7.88 1.54 -9.59
CA GLU A 93 -8.65 1.54 -10.84
C GLU A 93 -9.18 2.93 -11.21
N LYS A 94 -9.67 3.67 -10.23
CA LYS A 94 -10.23 5.00 -10.43
C LYS A 94 -9.45 6.04 -9.63
N PRO A 95 -8.30 6.50 -10.16
CA PRO A 95 -7.37 7.31 -9.39
C PRO A 95 -7.86 8.73 -9.10
N SER A 96 -8.87 9.19 -9.80
CA SER A 96 -9.39 10.56 -9.63
C SER A 96 -10.58 10.66 -8.66
N VAL A 97 -11.01 9.55 -8.08
CA VAL A 97 -12.12 9.56 -7.11
C VAL A 97 -11.77 10.44 -5.93
N GLU A 98 -12.68 11.33 -5.59
CA GLU A 98 -12.55 12.22 -4.45
C GLU A 98 -13.91 12.41 -3.80
N LEU A 99 -13.95 12.27 -2.48
CA LEU A 99 -15.15 12.43 -1.70
C LEU A 99 -15.03 13.65 -0.79
N ALA A 100 -16.16 14.18 -0.36
CA ALA A 100 -16.18 15.20 0.67
C ALA A 100 -15.49 14.67 1.94
N PRO A 101 -14.82 15.55 2.71
CA PRO A 101 -14.22 15.13 3.98
C PRO A 101 -15.25 14.44 4.88
N ASN A 102 -14.76 13.50 5.71
CA ASN A 102 -15.63 12.82 6.66
C ASN A 102 -16.04 13.76 7.82
N SER A 103 -16.82 13.24 8.76
CA SER A 103 -17.32 14.00 9.92
C SER A 103 -16.22 14.60 10.80
N LEU A 104 -14.99 14.07 10.70
CA LEU A 104 -13.81 14.56 11.42
C LEU A 104 -12.98 15.57 10.62
N GLY A 105 -13.44 15.96 9.43
CA GLY A 105 -12.72 16.86 8.55
C GLY A 105 -11.51 16.24 7.85
N LYS A 106 -11.43 14.90 7.82
CA LYS A 106 -10.33 14.16 7.22
C LYS A 106 -10.74 13.55 5.88
N LEU A 107 -9.74 13.16 5.07
CA LEU A 107 -9.98 12.43 3.82
C LEU A 107 -10.81 11.17 4.11
N ASP A 108 -11.89 10.99 3.36
CA ASP A 108 -12.79 9.84 3.51
C ASP A 108 -12.29 8.64 2.70
N VAL A 109 -11.16 8.08 3.12
CA VAL A 109 -10.54 6.91 2.47
C VAL A 109 -11.48 5.70 2.60
N GLY A 110 -12.05 5.50 3.78
CA GLY A 110 -12.98 4.39 4.03
C GLY A 110 -14.20 4.43 3.12
N GLY A 111 -14.78 5.62 2.90
CA GLY A 111 -15.90 5.79 1.98
C GLY A 111 -15.52 5.54 0.52
N ALA A 112 -14.32 5.92 0.11
CA ALA A 112 -13.86 5.72 -1.26
C ALA A 112 -13.54 4.26 -1.57
N VAL A 113 -12.99 3.54 -0.61
CA VAL A 113 -12.62 2.12 -0.76
C VAL A 113 -13.83 1.21 -0.51
N GLY A 114 -14.61 1.50 0.53
CA GLY A 114 -15.75 0.68 0.91
C GLY A 114 -15.34 -0.65 1.54
N GLY A 115 -16.24 -1.61 1.51
CA GLY A 115 -16.00 -2.98 1.92
C GLY A 115 -15.41 -3.81 0.79
N GLY A 116 -15.14 -5.07 1.06
CA GLY A 116 -14.67 -5.98 0.02
C GLY A 116 -13.80 -7.09 0.54
N THR A 117 -13.01 -7.66 -0.35
CA THR A 117 -12.12 -8.79 -0.05
C THR A 117 -10.68 -8.40 -0.38
N LEU A 118 -9.79 -8.77 0.54
CA LEU A 118 -8.35 -8.63 0.35
C LEU A 118 -7.78 -9.99 -0.03
N TYR A 119 -7.06 -10.02 -1.16
CA TYR A 119 -6.34 -11.20 -1.61
C TYR A 119 -4.84 -10.95 -1.47
N VAL A 120 -4.13 -11.89 -0.87
CA VAL A 120 -2.67 -11.89 -0.82
C VAL A 120 -2.19 -13.15 -1.53
N ILE A 121 -1.43 -12.95 -2.61
CA ILE A 121 -0.98 -14.04 -3.49
C ILE A 121 0.54 -14.03 -3.51
N ARG A 122 1.11 -15.17 -3.18
CA ARG A 122 2.57 -15.35 -3.14
C ARG A 122 3.04 -16.21 -4.29
#